data_56e750282d07e0c7f3d007ac47c825c3
#
_entry.id   56e750282d07e0c7f3d007ac47c825c3
#
_cell.length_a   1.000
_cell.length_b   1.000
_cell.length_c   1.000
_cell.angle_alpha   90.00
_cell.angle_beta   90.00
_cell.angle_gamma   90.00
#
_symmetry.space_group_name_H-M   'P 1'
#
loop_
_entity.id
_entity.type
_entity.pdbx_description
1 polymer ?
#
loop_
_entity_poly.entity_id
_entity_poly.type
_entity_poly.pdbx_seq_one_letter_code
_entity_poly.pdbx_strand_id
1 'polypeptide(L)'
;MRNGFFRPSLNRHLLRTEIKLSPFTLKECEEFYQSRGIKMSRYNITQAYMIMGGIPFYMNFFNPSYSLAQNIDALFFDRQAKLGDEFDRLFNSVFDHAEDSMKIVRFLGTRHAGFTRKEIAEHTGLNPNGDFTKMLKALMGSDFVVKYTPFGFSQREEYYKLIDSFCWFWLHFKEKKAVNQTDYWQQHLKESDVASWRGIAFEEVCLQHISQIKYALHIGAVSSLESSLIVKGSEEIDGMQIDLLIDRADDVVNVCEMKFYKAPYAVTKGYAQVLNSRLQALEEKNPTKTFLLTYVGNSELVSNEYSDIFRASVTLDDLFI
;
A
#
# COMPACT_ATOMS: atom_id res chain seq x y z
N MET A 1 -28.64 21.87 -6.57
CA MET A 1 -27.72 22.97 -6.20
C MET A 1 -26.34 22.57 -6.67
N ARG A 2 -25.75 23.31 -7.61
CA ARG A 2 -24.46 22.99 -8.25
C ARG A 2 -23.34 23.41 -7.31
N ASN A 3 -22.61 22.47 -6.72
CA ASN A 3 -21.33 22.77 -6.09
C ASN A 3 -20.24 22.79 -7.14
N GLY A 4 -19.82 24.02 -7.50
CA GLY A 4 -18.75 24.22 -8.46
C GLY A 4 -17.41 23.91 -7.84
N PHE A 5 -16.72 22.93 -8.41
CA PHE A 5 -15.28 22.77 -8.21
C PHE A 5 -14.54 23.89 -8.92
N PHE A 6 -13.70 24.58 -8.17
CA PHE A 6 -12.95 25.75 -8.60
C PHE A 6 -12.01 25.42 -9.77
N ARG A 7 -12.23 26.03 -10.93
CA ARG A 7 -11.18 26.23 -11.95
C ARG A 7 -10.27 27.35 -11.50
N PRO A 8 -8.94 27.20 -11.47
CA PRO A 8 -8.06 28.30 -11.16
C PRO A 8 -7.97 29.27 -12.32
N SER A 9 -8.74 30.37 -12.27
CA SER A 9 -8.45 31.56 -13.07
C SER A 9 -7.37 32.39 -12.36
N LEU A 10 -6.36 32.79 -13.12
CA LEU A 10 -5.23 33.62 -12.70
C LEU A 10 -5.67 34.86 -11.89
N ASN A 11 -5.29 34.90 -10.62
CA ASN A 11 -5.00 36.15 -9.92
C ASN A 11 -3.81 35.93 -8.97
N ARG A 12 -2.67 36.50 -9.31
CA ARG A 12 -1.31 36.22 -8.80
C ARG A 12 -1.00 36.79 -7.42
N HIS A 13 -1.96 37.21 -6.59
CA HIS A 13 -1.67 37.92 -5.33
C HIS A 13 -2.51 37.51 -4.10
N LEU A 14 -3.11 36.34 -4.11
CA LEU A 14 -3.67 35.79 -2.88
C LEU A 14 -2.78 34.64 -2.41
N LEU A 15 -2.23 34.75 -1.21
CA LEU A 15 -1.64 33.65 -0.47
C LEU A 15 -2.73 32.57 -0.31
N ARG A 16 -2.73 31.59 -1.18
CA ARG A 16 -3.60 30.41 -1.04
C ARG A 16 -2.92 29.48 -0.04
N THR A 17 -3.51 29.34 1.13
CA THR A 17 -3.17 28.25 2.03
C THR A 17 -3.82 26.98 1.45
N GLU A 18 -3.02 26.07 0.93
CA GLU A 18 -3.47 24.78 0.45
C GLU A 18 -3.40 23.79 1.61
N ILE A 19 -4.53 23.23 2.00
CA ILE A 19 -4.61 22.21 3.05
C ILE A 19 -4.83 20.88 2.35
N LYS A 20 -3.83 20.00 2.38
CA LYS A 20 -3.95 18.63 1.93
C LYS A 20 -4.50 17.77 3.06
N LEU A 21 -5.66 17.17 2.84
CA LEU A 21 -6.23 16.17 3.74
C LEU A 21 -5.66 14.80 3.36
N SER A 22 -4.94 14.19 4.28
CA SER A 22 -4.48 12.81 4.14
C SER A 22 -5.61 11.82 4.46
N PRO A 23 -5.55 10.58 3.93
CA PRO A 23 -6.40 9.49 4.40
C PRO A 23 -6.28 9.29 5.91
N PHE A 24 -7.33 8.80 6.55
CA PHE A 24 -7.30 8.42 7.96
C PHE A 24 -6.27 7.32 8.20
N THR A 25 -5.60 7.38 9.33
CA THR A 25 -4.81 6.26 9.87
C THR A 25 -5.72 5.12 10.32
N LEU A 26 -5.15 3.96 10.61
CA LEU A 26 -5.93 2.82 11.17
C LEU A 26 -6.62 3.20 12.49
N LYS A 27 -5.99 4.00 13.34
CA LYS A 27 -6.58 4.52 14.56
C LYS A 27 -7.78 5.41 14.28
N GLU A 28 -7.64 6.38 13.40
CA GLU A 28 -8.73 7.28 13.02
C GLU A 28 -9.88 6.51 12.35
N CYS A 29 -9.57 5.46 11.59
CA CYS A 29 -10.59 4.55 11.07
C CYS A 29 -11.34 3.81 12.20
N GLU A 30 -10.63 3.31 13.22
CA GLU A 30 -11.23 2.67 14.39
C GLU A 30 -12.19 3.65 15.10
N GLU A 31 -11.75 4.85 15.38
CA GLU A 31 -12.55 5.91 16.01
C GLU A 31 -13.78 6.30 15.16
N PHE A 32 -13.60 6.41 13.84
CA PHE A 32 -14.70 6.71 12.92
C PHE A 32 -15.76 5.61 12.92
N TYR A 33 -15.37 4.33 12.79
CA TYR A 33 -16.33 3.23 12.84
C TYR A 33 -17.04 3.14 14.17
N GLN A 34 -16.34 3.33 15.28
CA GLN A 34 -16.92 3.36 16.63
C GLN A 34 -17.96 4.49 16.77
N SER A 35 -17.65 5.69 16.26
CA SER A 35 -18.59 6.84 16.30
C SER A 35 -19.87 6.59 15.51
N ARG A 36 -19.85 5.66 14.55
CA ARG A 36 -20.99 5.23 13.74
C ARG A 36 -21.71 3.99 14.28
N GLY A 37 -21.31 3.50 15.45
CA GLY A 37 -21.85 2.28 16.05
C GLY A 37 -21.44 0.99 15.34
N ILE A 38 -20.43 1.04 14.47
CA ILE A 38 -19.92 -0.11 13.74
C ILE A 38 -18.84 -0.77 14.60
N LYS A 39 -19.10 -2.00 15.03
CA LYS A 39 -18.15 -2.79 15.84
C LYS A 39 -17.36 -3.75 14.95
N MET A 40 -16.07 -3.51 14.81
CA MET A 40 -15.16 -4.38 14.09
C MET A 40 -13.88 -4.60 14.90
N SER A 41 -13.26 -5.77 14.75
CA SER A 41 -11.91 -6.01 15.26
C SER A 41 -10.88 -5.20 14.45
N ARG A 42 -9.73 -4.90 15.04
CA ARG A 42 -8.60 -4.25 14.34
C ARG A 42 -8.19 -5.01 13.08
N TYR A 43 -8.23 -6.35 13.13
CA TYR A 43 -8.03 -7.19 11.96
C TYR A 43 -9.01 -6.88 10.81
N ASN A 44 -10.29 -6.71 11.11
CA ASN A 44 -11.30 -6.36 10.11
C ASN A 44 -11.20 -4.90 9.65
N ILE A 45 -10.85 -3.97 10.54
CA ILE A 45 -10.59 -2.57 10.18
C ILE A 45 -9.41 -2.50 9.19
N THR A 46 -8.34 -3.25 9.45
CA THR A 46 -7.19 -3.33 8.54
C THR A 46 -7.58 -3.91 7.19
N GLN A 47 -8.44 -4.93 7.13
CA GLN A 47 -8.94 -5.44 5.85
C GLN A 47 -9.83 -4.42 5.12
N ALA A 48 -10.66 -3.67 5.83
CA ALA A 48 -11.44 -2.58 5.23
C ALA A 48 -10.51 -1.50 4.66
N TYR A 49 -9.43 -1.18 5.40
CA TYR A 49 -8.39 -0.25 4.96
C TYR A 49 -7.66 -0.72 3.69
N MET A 50 -7.30 -2.00 3.61
CA MET A 50 -6.71 -2.59 2.40
C MET A 50 -7.58 -2.45 1.15
N ILE A 51 -8.91 -2.38 1.34
CA ILE A 51 -9.90 -2.32 0.25
C ILE A 51 -10.20 -0.88 -0.15
N MET A 52 -10.34 0.03 0.82
CA MET A 52 -10.89 1.37 0.60
C MET A 52 -9.95 2.50 1.04
N GLY A 53 -8.79 2.16 1.62
CA GLY A 53 -7.94 3.13 2.28
C GLY A 53 -8.63 3.76 3.51
N GLY A 54 -8.02 4.80 4.04
CA GLY A 54 -8.60 5.59 5.12
C GLY A 54 -9.53 6.71 4.62
N ILE A 55 -10.39 6.44 3.64
CA ILE A 55 -11.25 7.46 3.01
C ILE A 55 -12.63 7.49 3.68
N PRO A 56 -12.95 8.55 4.46
CA PRO A 56 -14.22 8.64 5.20
C PRO A 56 -15.46 8.54 4.31
N PHE A 57 -15.37 9.01 3.07
CA PHE A 57 -16.45 8.92 2.11
C PHE A 57 -16.91 7.47 1.88
N TYR A 58 -15.97 6.54 1.68
CA TYR A 58 -16.28 5.13 1.48
C TYR A 58 -16.75 4.46 2.78
N MET A 59 -16.12 4.81 3.90
CA MET A 59 -16.46 4.28 5.22
C MET A 59 -17.88 4.63 5.64
N ASN A 60 -18.45 5.76 5.19
CA ASN A 60 -19.82 6.17 5.45
C ASN A 60 -20.88 5.23 4.89
N PHE A 61 -20.55 4.41 3.90
CA PHE A 61 -21.51 3.49 3.29
C PHE A 61 -21.66 2.16 4.04
N PHE A 62 -20.85 1.93 5.09
CA PHE A 62 -20.95 0.71 5.88
C PHE A 62 -22.29 0.63 6.62
N ASN A 63 -22.92 -0.52 6.52
CA ASN A 63 -24.10 -0.86 7.31
C ASN A 63 -23.63 -1.50 8.63
N PRO A 64 -23.98 -0.92 9.80
CA PRO A 64 -23.55 -1.45 11.10
C PRO A 64 -24.13 -2.83 11.44
N SER A 65 -25.20 -3.26 10.74
CA SER A 65 -25.81 -4.59 10.92
C SER A 65 -25.12 -5.68 10.07
N TYR A 66 -24.17 -5.33 9.20
CA TYR A 66 -23.50 -6.24 8.30
C TYR A 66 -22.11 -6.60 8.80
N SER A 67 -21.67 -7.82 8.51
CA SER A 67 -20.25 -8.17 8.59
C SER A 67 -19.42 -7.37 7.60
N LEU A 68 -18.08 -7.35 7.77
CA LEU A 68 -17.20 -6.74 6.78
C LEU A 68 -17.45 -7.31 5.37
N ALA A 69 -17.55 -8.63 5.24
CA ALA A 69 -17.75 -9.27 3.93
C ALA A 69 -19.06 -8.89 3.27
N GLN A 70 -20.15 -8.83 4.03
CA GLN A 70 -21.44 -8.37 3.54
C GLN A 70 -21.42 -6.90 3.10
N ASN A 71 -20.69 -6.04 3.85
CA ASN A 71 -20.50 -4.65 3.44
C ASN A 71 -19.72 -4.56 2.12
N ILE A 72 -18.68 -5.35 1.94
CA ILE A 72 -17.89 -5.35 0.71
C ILE A 72 -18.73 -5.83 -0.49
N ASP A 73 -19.52 -6.88 -0.33
CA ASP A 73 -20.44 -7.31 -1.40
C ASP A 73 -21.45 -6.21 -1.76
N ALA A 74 -22.09 -5.61 -0.78
CA ALA A 74 -23.07 -4.53 -1.00
C ALA A 74 -22.45 -3.28 -1.66
N LEU A 75 -21.16 -3.01 -1.40
CA LEU A 75 -20.48 -1.84 -1.95
C LEU A 75 -19.92 -2.07 -3.35
N PHE A 76 -19.44 -3.29 -3.67
CA PHE A 76 -18.68 -3.53 -4.89
C PHE A 76 -19.29 -4.56 -5.85
N PHE A 77 -19.99 -5.59 -5.35
CA PHE A 77 -20.34 -6.77 -6.15
C PHE A 77 -21.82 -6.94 -6.42
N ASP A 78 -22.68 -6.43 -5.58
CA ASP A 78 -24.13 -6.48 -5.79
C ASP A 78 -24.57 -5.73 -7.06
N ARG A 79 -25.75 -6.08 -7.59
CA ARG A 79 -26.30 -5.45 -8.80
C ARG A 79 -26.48 -3.93 -8.69
N GLN A 80 -26.69 -3.44 -7.48
CA GLN A 80 -26.86 -2.01 -7.17
C GLN A 80 -25.74 -1.52 -6.24
N ALA A 81 -24.53 -2.07 -6.42
CA ALA A 81 -23.38 -1.73 -5.61
C ALA A 81 -23.08 -0.22 -5.70
N LYS A 82 -22.99 0.44 -4.55
CA LYS A 82 -22.78 1.90 -4.46
C LYS A 82 -21.49 2.38 -5.09
N LEU A 83 -20.46 1.53 -5.06
CA LEU A 83 -19.13 1.79 -5.61
C LEU A 83 -18.90 0.99 -6.89
N GLY A 84 -19.97 0.47 -7.53
CA GLY A 84 -19.90 -0.40 -8.68
C GLY A 84 -19.27 0.22 -9.94
N ASP A 85 -19.25 1.53 -10.06
CA ASP A 85 -18.68 2.34 -11.14
C ASP A 85 -17.76 3.46 -10.61
N GLU A 86 -17.36 3.36 -9.33
CA GLU A 86 -16.64 4.42 -8.64
C GLU A 86 -15.26 4.69 -9.25
N PHE A 87 -14.60 3.68 -9.77
CA PHE A 87 -13.28 3.85 -10.39
C PHE A 87 -13.34 4.89 -11.53
N ASP A 88 -14.26 4.71 -12.46
CA ASP A 88 -14.40 5.64 -13.59
C ASP A 88 -14.88 7.02 -13.12
N ARG A 89 -15.81 7.08 -12.17
CA ARG A 89 -16.30 8.35 -11.61
C ARG A 89 -15.19 9.13 -10.91
N LEU A 90 -14.36 8.43 -10.13
CA LEU A 90 -13.24 9.02 -9.39
C LEU A 90 -12.26 9.68 -10.37
N PHE A 91 -11.79 8.94 -11.37
CA PHE A 91 -10.83 9.48 -12.34
C PHE A 91 -11.42 10.63 -13.16
N ASN A 92 -12.65 10.51 -13.64
CA ASN A 92 -13.31 11.59 -14.39
C ASN A 92 -13.57 12.85 -13.55
N SER A 93 -13.64 12.74 -12.23
CA SER A 93 -13.84 13.89 -11.35
C SER A 93 -12.55 14.59 -10.93
N VAL A 94 -11.44 13.85 -10.86
CA VAL A 94 -10.16 14.33 -10.30
C VAL A 94 -9.17 14.76 -11.37
N PHE A 95 -9.14 14.09 -12.54
CA PHE A 95 -8.09 14.28 -13.54
C PHE A 95 -8.60 14.88 -14.85
N ASP A 96 -7.90 15.91 -15.37
CA ASP A 96 -8.18 16.50 -16.68
C ASP A 96 -8.00 15.48 -17.83
N HIS A 97 -7.04 14.56 -17.70
CA HIS A 97 -6.76 13.46 -18.64
C HIS A 97 -7.13 12.11 -18.00
N ALA A 98 -8.41 11.93 -17.69
CA ALA A 98 -8.90 10.77 -16.95
C ALA A 98 -8.55 9.43 -17.62
N GLU A 99 -8.80 9.29 -18.94
CA GLU A 99 -8.53 8.05 -19.66
C GLU A 99 -7.06 7.64 -19.64
N ASP A 100 -6.15 8.60 -19.88
CA ASP A 100 -4.72 8.33 -19.86
C ASP A 100 -4.19 8.08 -18.45
N SER A 101 -4.73 8.78 -17.45
CA SER A 101 -4.45 8.51 -16.04
C SER A 101 -4.90 7.11 -15.63
N MET A 102 -6.08 6.65 -16.08
CA MET A 102 -6.55 5.27 -15.86
C MET A 102 -5.65 4.23 -16.55
N LYS A 103 -5.15 4.49 -17.78
CA LYS A 103 -4.17 3.60 -18.44
C LYS A 103 -2.90 3.43 -17.60
N ILE A 104 -2.37 4.55 -17.08
CA ILE A 104 -1.19 4.54 -16.22
C ILE A 104 -1.46 3.70 -14.96
N VAL A 105 -2.58 3.94 -14.26
CA VAL A 105 -2.92 3.26 -13.02
C VAL A 105 -3.19 1.76 -13.27
N ARG A 106 -3.88 1.39 -14.35
CA ARG A 106 -4.06 -0.02 -14.75
C ARG A 106 -2.74 -0.72 -14.97
N PHE A 107 -1.80 -0.07 -15.65
CA PHE A 107 -0.47 -0.64 -15.85
C PHE A 107 0.29 -0.77 -14.53
N LEU A 108 0.29 0.26 -13.69
CA LEU A 108 0.92 0.20 -12.37
C LEU A 108 0.33 -0.90 -11.48
N GLY A 109 -0.97 -1.16 -11.58
CA GLY A 109 -1.66 -2.25 -10.88
C GLY A 109 -1.26 -3.68 -11.31
N THR A 110 -0.43 -3.85 -12.34
CA THR A 110 0.04 -5.18 -12.78
C THR A 110 1.27 -5.67 -12.02
N ARG A 111 2.02 -4.78 -11.36
CA ARG A 111 3.23 -5.15 -10.59
C ARG A 111 3.36 -4.28 -9.35
N HIS A 112 3.29 -4.90 -8.19
CA HIS A 112 3.37 -4.23 -6.89
C HIS A 112 4.64 -3.39 -6.70
N ALA A 113 5.76 -3.86 -7.20
CA ALA A 113 7.02 -3.15 -7.19
C ALA A 113 7.06 -1.84 -8.02
N GLY A 114 6.02 -1.58 -8.81
CA GLY A 114 5.98 -0.42 -9.70
C GLY A 114 6.87 -0.54 -10.93
N PHE A 115 7.00 0.56 -11.65
CA PHE A 115 7.68 0.63 -12.94
C PHE A 115 8.46 1.94 -13.10
N THR A 116 9.48 1.92 -13.93
CA THR A 116 10.19 3.12 -14.35
C THR A 116 9.30 3.99 -15.24
N ARG A 117 9.60 5.28 -15.29
CA ARG A 117 8.92 6.22 -16.23
C ARG A 117 8.93 5.72 -17.67
N LYS A 118 10.03 5.10 -18.11
CA LYS A 118 10.20 4.57 -19.46
C LYS A 118 9.25 3.40 -19.71
N GLU A 119 9.21 2.41 -18.81
CA GLU A 119 8.30 1.26 -18.90
C GLU A 119 6.83 1.71 -18.97
N ILE A 120 6.44 2.72 -18.17
CA ILE A 120 5.07 3.25 -18.18
C ILE A 120 4.75 3.86 -19.56
N ALA A 121 5.62 4.72 -20.09
CA ALA A 121 5.40 5.37 -21.38
C ALA A 121 5.32 4.36 -22.53
N GLU A 122 6.22 3.39 -22.56
CA GLU A 122 6.27 2.34 -23.58
C GLU A 122 5.02 1.45 -23.56
N HIS A 123 4.58 1.04 -22.36
CA HIS A 123 3.42 0.16 -22.25
C HIS A 123 2.10 0.89 -22.55
N THR A 124 1.94 2.12 -22.07
CA THR A 124 0.71 2.89 -22.25
C THR A 124 0.60 3.54 -23.61
N GLY A 125 1.69 3.61 -24.39
CA GLY A 125 1.76 4.31 -25.66
C GLY A 125 1.72 5.84 -25.53
N LEU A 126 1.89 6.37 -24.31
CA LEU A 126 1.87 7.80 -24.04
C LEU A 126 3.25 8.42 -24.31
N ASN A 127 3.27 9.54 -25.02
CA ASN A 127 4.52 10.25 -25.26
C ASN A 127 5.11 10.80 -23.96
N PRO A 128 6.40 10.55 -23.64
CA PRO A 128 7.05 10.98 -22.41
C PRO A 128 7.38 12.48 -22.39
N ASN A 129 6.43 13.32 -22.77
CA ASN A 129 6.50 14.78 -22.87
C ASN A 129 6.11 15.50 -21.56
N GLY A 130 5.83 16.81 -21.66
CA GLY A 130 5.40 17.64 -20.53
C GLY A 130 4.04 17.22 -19.96
N ASP A 131 3.10 16.77 -20.78
CA ASP A 131 1.76 16.38 -20.31
C ASP A 131 1.80 15.04 -19.58
N PHE A 132 2.61 14.09 -20.05
CA PHE A 132 2.89 12.86 -19.28
C PHE A 132 3.50 13.15 -17.90
N THR A 133 4.40 14.15 -17.83
CA THR A 133 4.96 14.61 -16.56
C THR A 133 3.90 15.21 -15.63
N LYS A 134 2.96 15.99 -16.21
CA LYS A 134 1.84 16.57 -15.44
C LYS A 134 0.90 15.50 -14.91
N MET A 135 0.57 14.48 -15.72
CA MET A 135 -0.27 13.36 -15.32
C MET A 135 0.36 12.58 -14.15
N LEU A 136 1.64 12.21 -14.25
CA LEU A 136 2.35 11.55 -13.16
C LEU A 136 2.39 12.42 -11.89
N LYS A 137 2.61 13.73 -12.03
CA LYS A 137 2.56 14.66 -10.89
C LYS A 137 1.17 14.78 -10.28
N ALA A 138 0.12 14.77 -11.09
CA ALA A 138 -1.27 14.80 -10.62
C ALA A 138 -1.60 13.52 -9.82
N LEU A 139 -1.24 12.35 -10.36
CA LEU A 139 -1.42 11.06 -9.68
C LEU A 139 -0.66 10.99 -8.35
N MET A 140 0.57 11.54 -8.29
CA MET A 140 1.34 11.64 -7.04
C MET A 140 0.73 12.66 -6.07
N GLY A 141 0.29 13.81 -6.59
CA GLY A 141 -0.33 14.86 -5.77
C GLY A 141 -1.64 14.45 -5.11
N SER A 142 -2.34 13.49 -5.72
CA SER A 142 -3.60 12.93 -5.23
C SER A 142 -3.43 11.58 -4.52
N ASP A 143 -2.21 11.20 -4.15
CA ASP A 143 -1.85 9.98 -3.41
C ASP A 143 -2.27 8.65 -4.08
N PHE A 144 -2.44 8.63 -5.41
CA PHE A 144 -2.64 7.37 -6.13
C PHE A 144 -1.32 6.63 -6.36
N VAL A 145 -0.25 7.39 -6.60
CA VAL A 145 1.05 6.87 -7.00
C VAL A 145 2.14 7.50 -6.15
N VAL A 146 3.09 6.70 -5.72
CA VAL A 146 4.33 7.17 -5.13
C VAL A 146 5.50 6.99 -6.09
N LYS A 147 6.43 7.93 -6.04
CA LYS A 147 7.73 7.81 -6.70
C LYS A 147 8.79 7.50 -5.66
N TYR A 148 9.59 6.49 -5.89
CA TYR A 148 10.67 6.08 -4.98
C TYR A 148 11.91 5.63 -5.74
N THR A 149 13.06 5.66 -5.05
CA THR A 149 14.32 5.08 -5.54
C THR A 149 14.61 3.82 -4.72
N PRO A 150 14.79 2.65 -5.34
CA PRO A 150 15.15 1.45 -4.60
C PRO A 150 16.49 1.61 -3.84
N PHE A 151 16.60 0.93 -2.70
CA PHE A 151 17.82 0.95 -1.87
C PHE A 151 19.06 0.55 -2.67
N GLY A 152 20.13 1.33 -2.57
CA GLY A 152 21.38 1.08 -3.28
C GLY A 152 21.40 1.50 -4.75
N PHE A 153 20.30 2.05 -5.28
CA PHE A 153 20.22 2.57 -6.63
C PHE A 153 20.46 4.09 -6.68
N SER A 154 20.83 4.59 -7.84
CA SER A 154 20.98 6.02 -8.05
C SER A 154 19.64 6.71 -8.20
N GLN A 155 19.55 8.00 -7.89
CA GLN A 155 18.32 8.80 -8.09
C GLN A 155 17.80 8.84 -9.54
N ARG A 156 18.59 8.35 -10.51
CA ARG A 156 18.17 8.25 -11.92
C ARG A 156 17.28 7.03 -12.19
N GLU A 157 17.23 6.09 -11.23
CA GLU A 157 16.48 4.83 -11.34
C GLU A 157 15.19 4.90 -10.50
N GLU A 158 14.39 5.94 -10.74
CA GLU A 158 13.12 6.15 -10.04
C GLU A 158 12.03 5.22 -10.55
N TYR A 159 11.29 4.66 -9.61
CA TYR A 159 10.13 3.82 -9.84
C TYR A 159 8.85 4.55 -9.42
N TYR A 160 7.77 4.28 -10.12
CA TYR A 160 6.41 4.72 -9.82
C TYR A 160 5.59 3.51 -9.41
N LYS A 161 4.95 3.59 -8.26
CA LYS A 161 4.19 2.49 -7.65
C LYS A 161 2.78 2.97 -7.33
N LEU A 162 1.78 2.13 -7.64
CA LEU A 162 0.39 2.35 -7.21
C LEU A 162 0.28 2.06 -5.71
N ILE A 163 -0.23 3.02 -4.94
CA ILE A 163 -0.40 2.92 -3.48
C ILE A 163 -1.86 3.09 -3.03
N ASP A 164 -2.75 3.50 -3.92
CA ASP A 164 -4.16 3.66 -3.59
C ASP A 164 -4.83 2.30 -3.40
N SER A 165 -5.32 2.05 -2.19
CA SER A 165 -5.94 0.79 -1.78
C SER A 165 -7.19 0.46 -2.61
N PHE A 166 -8.04 1.48 -2.87
CA PHE A 166 -9.25 1.29 -3.65
C PHE A 166 -8.94 0.87 -5.09
N CYS A 167 -8.03 1.56 -5.76
CA CYS A 167 -7.60 1.21 -7.12
C CYS A 167 -6.97 -0.17 -7.17
N TRP A 168 -6.11 -0.52 -6.19
CA TRP A 168 -5.48 -1.84 -6.11
C TRP A 168 -6.51 -2.95 -5.98
N PHE A 169 -7.51 -2.80 -5.07
CA PHE A 169 -8.60 -3.75 -4.90
C PHE A 169 -9.49 -3.84 -6.15
N TRP A 170 -9.88 -2.68 -6.71
CA TRP A 170 -10.73 -2.59 -7.89
C TRP A 170 -10.15 -3.34 -9.08
N LEU A 171 -8.89 -3.05 -9.42
CA LEU A 171 -8.21 -3.67 -10.56
C LEU A 171 -8.04 -5.18 -10.38
N HIS A 172 -7.82 -5.63 -9.16
CA HIS A 172 -7.59 -7.04 -8.89
C HIS A 172 -8.89 -7.88 -8.91
N PHE A 173 -9.95 -7.38 -8.28
CA PHE A 173 -11.17 -8.17 -8.07
C PHE A 173 -12.35 -7.72 -8.92
N LYS A 174 -12.55 -6.43 -9.15
CA LYS A 174 -13.73 -5.95 -9.86
C LYS A 174 -13.52 -5.89 -11.36
N GLU A 175 -12.47 -5.21 -11.83
CA GLU A 175 -12.22 -5.04 -13.26
C GLU A 175 -11.74 -6.35 -13.89
N LYS A 176 -10.69 -6.96 -13.35
CA LYS A 176 -10.07 -8.17 -13.92
C LYS A 176 -11.00 -9.37 -14.01
N LYS A 177 -11.88 -9.52 -13.04
CA LYS A 177 -12.82 -10.66 -12.97
C LYS A 177 -14.19 -10.35 -13.55
N ALA A 178 -14.46 -9.08 -13.92
CA ALA A 178 -15.74 -8.60 -14.46
C ALA A 178 -16.97 -9.09 -13.66
N VAL A 179 -16.85 -9.13 -12.34
CA VAL A 179 -17.82 -9.80 -11.47
C VAL A 179 -18.98 -8.89 -11.15
N ASN A 180 -20.20 -9.34 -11.51
CA ASN A 180 -21.48 -8.83 -11.01
C ASN A 180 -22.24 -9.97 -10.34
N GLN A 181 -21.62 -10.60 -9.35
CA GLN A 181 -22.15 -11.75 -8.65
C GLN A 181 -22.46 -11.36 -7.22
N THR A 182 -23.72 -11.48 -6.81
CA THR A 182 -24.14 -11.32 -5.42
C THR A 182 -23.36 -12.27 -4.51
N ASP A 183 -22.96 -11.80 -3.34
CA ASP A 183 -22.20 -12.54 -2.33
C ASP A 183 -20.81 -13.03 -2.80
N TYR A 184 -20.27 -12.40 -3.84
CA TYR A 184 -18.96 -12.80 -4.40
C TYR A 184 -17.86 -12.82 -3.32
N TRP A 185 -17.71 -11.73 -2.58
CA TRP A 185 -16.64 -11.60 -1.58
C TRP A 185 -16.79 -12.62 -0.44
N GLN A 186 -18.03 -12.82 0.03
CA GLN A 186 -18.32 -13.81 1.07
C GLN A 186 -17.93 -15.23 0.65
N GLN A 187 -18.18 -15.59 -0.60
CA GLN A 187 -17.87 -16.92 -1.14
C GLN A 187 -16.37 -17.16 -1.33
N HIS A 188 -15.59 -16.11 -1.64
CA HIS A 188 -14.17 -16.22 -2.02
C HIS A 188 -13.18 -15.86 -0.90
N LEU A 189 -13.65 -15.55 0.31
CA LEU A 189 -12.81 -15.11 1.45
C LEU A 189 -11.62 -16.02 1.78
N LYS A 190 -11.71 -17.32 1.48
CA LYS A 190 -10.71 -18.34 1.82
C LYS A 190 -9.84 -18.76 0.64
N GLU A 191 -10.03 -18.17 -0.52
CA GLU A 191 -9.24 -18.49 -1.70
C GLU A 191 -7.79 -18.00 -1.55
N SER A 192 -6.89 -18.74 -2.19
CA SER A 192 -5.46 -18.41 -2.19
C SER A 192 -5.15 -17.07 -2.84
N ASP A 193 -5.93 -16.68 -3.85
CA ASP A 193 -5.83 -15.39 -4.52
C ASP A 193 -6.13 -14.23 -3.56
N VAL A 194 -7.20 -14.34 -2.76
CA VAL A 194 -7.53 -13.36 -1.72
C VAL A 194 -6.47 -13.33 -0.61
N ALA A 195 -5.93 -14.48 -0.25
CA ALA A 195 -4.86 -14.56 0.75
C ALA A 195 -3.58 -13.88 0.25
N SER A 196 -3.19 -14.14 -1.00
CA SER A 196 -2.02 -13.52 -1.64
C SER A 196 -2.19 -12.01 -1.77
N TRP A 197 -3.38 -11.56 -2.24
CA TRP A 197 -3.70 -10.15 -2.34
C TRP A 197 -3.63 -9.44 -0.98
N ARG A 198 -4.15 -10.06 0.09
CA ARG A 198 -4.08 -9.49 1.46
C ARG A 198 -2.65 -9.31 1.92
N GLY A 199 -1.75 -10.24 1.61
CA GLY A 199 -0.32 -10.09 1.91
C GLY A 199 0.24 -8.81 1.33
N ILE A 200 0.07 -8.63 0.02
CA ILE A 200 0.54 -7.45 -0.72
C ILE A 200 -0.16 -6.16 -0.21
N ALA A 201 -1.48 -6.21 -0.01
CA ALA A 201 -2.21 -5.05 0.47
C ALA A 201 -1.80 -4.63 1.89
N PHE A 202 -1.37 -5.58 2.74
CA PHE A 202 -0.84 -5.27 4.06
C PHE A 202 0.51 -4.55 4.00
N GLU A 203 1.35 -4.88 3.04
CA GLU A 203 2.59 -4.13 2.80
C GLU A 203 2.30 -2.65 2.54
N GLU A 204 1.27 -2.34 1.72
CA GLU A 204 0.84 -0.94 1.50
C GLU A 204 0.32 -0.27 2.77
N VAL A 205 -0.45 -1.00 3.59
CA VAL A 205 -0.90 -0.47 4.89
C VAL A 205 0.31 -0.13 5.77
N CYS A 206 1.31 -1.00 5.84
CA CYS A 206 2.54 -0.76 6.60
C CYS A 206 3.31 0.47 6.07
N LEU A 207 3.42 0.61 4.75
CA LEU A 207 4.09 1.77 4.12
C LEU A 207 3.36 3.09 4.42
N GLN A 208 2.04 3.07 4.54
CA GLN A 208 1.25 4.23 4.94
C GLN A 208 1.30 4.52 6.45
N HIS A 209 1.81 3.56 7.25
CA HIS A 209 1.92 3.65 8.72
C HIS A 209 3.39 3.56 9.20
N ILE A 210 4.33 4.04 8.39
CA ILE A 210 5.78 4.01 8.74
C ILE A 210 6.05 4.77 10.05
N SER A 211 5.34 5.87 10.31
CA SER A 211 5.49 6.63 11.55
C SER A 211 5.16 5.80 12.79
N GLN A 212 4.12 4.98 12.73
CA GLN A 212 3.73 4.04 13.79
C GLN A 212 4.76 2.94 13.96
N ILE A 213 5.25 2.37 12.85
CA ILE A 213 6.33 1.38 12.88
C ILE A 213 7.58 1.95 13.55
N LYS A 214 8.01 3.16 13.15
CA LYS A 214 9.16 3.83 13.75
C LYS A 214 8.96 4.15 15.24
N TYR A 215 7.74 4.49 15.61
CA TYR A 215 7.39 4.72 17.01
C TYR A 215 7.49 3.43 17.84
N ALA A 216 6.91 2.34 17.36
CA ALA A 216 6.98 1.02 18.02
C ALA A 216 8.42 0.51 18.16
N LEU A 217 9.27 0.80 17.20
CA LEU A 217 10.70 0.47 17.23
C LEU A 217 11.55 1.44 18.06
N HIS A 218 10.96 2.49 18.64
CA HIS A 218 11.67 3.56 19.37
C HIS A 218 12.75 4.30 18.56
N ILE A 219 12.56 4.39 17.24
CA ILE A 219 13.49 5.05 16.31
C ILE A 219 12.91 6.34 15.70
N GLY A 220 11.78 6.84 16.19
CA GLY A 220 11.10 8.00 15.66
C GLY A 220 11.92 9.31 15.70
N ALA A 221 12.90 9.40 16.62
CA ALA A 221 13.80 10.54 16.72
C ALA A 221 15.04 10.45 15.78
N VAL A 222 15.30 9.29 15.17
CA VAL A 222 16.44 9.10 14.28
C VAL A 222 16.02 9.46 12.87
N SER A 223 16.79 10.32 12.21
CA SER A 223 16.58 10.60 10.78
C SER A 223 16.75 9.31 9.97
N SER A 224 15.85 9.05 9.05
CA SER A 224 15.88 7.84 8.22
C SER A 224 15.35 8.09 6.82
N LEU A 225 15.75 7.24 5.89
CA LEU A 225 15.20 7.16 4.54
C LEU A 225 14.49 5.81 4.41
N GLU A 226 13.25 5.87 3.99
CA GLU A 226 12.44 4.68 3.73
C GLU A 226 12.51 4.32 2.24
N SER A 227 12.78 3.05 1.96
CA SER A 227 12.92 2.54 0.60
C SER A 227 12.51 1.07 0.52
N SER A 228 12.42 0.55 -0.68
CA SER A 228 12.33 -0.88 -0.95
C SER A 228 13.53 -1.34 -1.76
N LEU A 229 13.74 -2.65 -1.85
CA LEU A 229 14.79 -3.21 -2.70
C LEU A 229 14.21 -4.31 -3.58
N ILE A 230 14.52 -4.22 -4.87
CA ILE A 230 14.20 -5.26 -5.83
C ILE A 230 15.46 -5.53 -6.63
N VAL A 231 15.96 -6.75 -6.48
CA VAL A 231 17.04 -7.27 -7.31
C VAL A 231 16.44 -8.29 -8.25
N LYS A 232 16.52 -8.04 -9.55
CA LYS A 232 16.12 -9.04 -10.56
C LYS A 232 17.08 -10.23 -10.46
N GLY A 233 16.53 -11.43 -10.39
CA GLY A 233 17.33 -12.65 -10.49
C GLY A 233 18.09 -12.72 -11.83
N SER A 234 19.26 -13.29 -11.81
CA SER A 234 20.05 -13.68 -12.98
C SER A 234 20.39 -15.16 -12.86
N GLU A 235 21.14 -15.71 -13.82
CA GLU A 235 21.62 -17.11 -13.74
C GLU A 235 22.53 -17.37 -12.54
N GLU A 236 23.15 -16.29 -11.99
CA GLU A 236 24.12 -16.38 -10.90
C GLU A 236 23.59 -15.84 -9.55
N ILE A 237 22.49 -15.08 -9.55
CA ILE A 237 21.95 -14.43 -8.35
C ILE A 237 20.44 -14.64 -8.27
N ASP A 238 19.98 -15.20 -7.17
CA ASP A 238 18.55 -15.28 -6.89
C ASP A 238 17.91 -13.89 -6.77
N GLY A 239 16.74 -13.72 -7.36
CA GLY A 239 15.96 -12.49 -7.23
C GLY A 239 15.63 -12.22 -5.77
N MET A 240 15.77 -10.96 -5.34
CA MET A 240 15.47 -10.54 -3.98
C MET A 240 14.49 -9.38 -3.99
N GLN A 241 13.45 -9.48 -3.18
CA GLN A 241 12.54 -8.39 -2.89
C GLN A 241 12.48 -8.16 -1.39
N ILE A 242 12.60 -6.88 -0.99
CA ILE A 242 12.42 -6.41 0.38
C ILE A 242 11.46 -5.23 0.31
N ASP A 243 10.36 -5.34 1.03
CA ASP A 243 9.23 -4.43 0.88
C ASP A 243 9.47 -3.10 1.57
N LEU A 244 10.18 -3.10 2.71
CA LEU A 244 10.58 -1.89 3.42
C LEU A 244 11.96 -2.03 4.06
N LEU A 245 12.80 -1.05 3.76
CA LEU A 245 14.07 -0.77 4.43
C LEU A 245 13.99 0.59 5.08
N ILE A 246 14.29 0.68 6.38
CA ILE A 246 14.41 1.95 7.10
C ILE A 246 15.90 2.19 7.33
N ASP A 247 16.51 2.98 6.44
CA ASP A 247 17.93 3.33 6.49
C ASP A 247 18.15 4.52 7.41
N ARG A 248 18.71 4.26 8.57
CA ARG A 248 18.87 5.22 9.67
C ARG A 248 20.19 5.95 9.60
N ALA A 249 20.20 7.18 10.10
CA ALA A 249 21.41 8.02 10.16
C ALA A 249 22.47 7.54 11.17
N ASP A 250 22.15 6.54 12.00
CA ASP A 250 23.06 5.88 12.95
C ASP A 250 23.68 4.58 12.39
N ASP A 251 23.77 4.47 11.07
CA ASP A 251 24.34 3.33 10.33
C ASP A 251 23.64 1.99 10.54
N VAL A 252 22.38 2.01 11.01
CA VAL A 252 21.53 0.83 11.13
C VAL A 252 20.43 0.84 10.08
N VAL A 253 20.16 -0.31 9.48
CA VAL A 253 19.06 -0.51 8.53
C VAL A 253 18.11 -1.56 9.09
N ASN A 254 16.86 -1.16 9.37
CA ASN A 254 15.81 -2.12 9.68
C ASN A 254 15.29 -2.73 8.36
N VAL A 255 15.43 -4.04 8.23
CA VAL A 255 14.93 -4.84 7.11
C VAL A 255 13.58 -5.40 7.53
N CYS A 256 12.49 -4.77 7.08
CA CYS A 256 11.16 -5.13 7.52
C CYS A 256 10.58 -6.24 6.65
N GLU A 257 10.20 -7.33 7.29
CA GLU A 257 9.49 -8.45 6.69
C GLU A 257 8.03 -8.42 7.15
N MET A 258 7.11 -8.17 6.21
CA MET A 258 5.71 -7.94 6.49
C MET A 258 4.87 -9.19 6.29
N LYS A 259 4.00 -9.53 7.24
CA LYS A 259 3.18 -10.75 7.19
C LYS A 259 1.76 -10.52 7.65
N PHE A 260 0.79 -10.94 6.84
CA PHE A 260 -0.62 -10.88 7.16
C PHE A 260 -1.24 -12.27 7.16
N TYR A 261 -1.36 -12.89 8.33
CA TYR A 261 -1.89 -14.23 8.50
C TYR A 261 -3.02 -14.24 9.54
N LYS A 262 -3.95 -15.17 9.38
CA LYS A 262 -5.04 -15.34 10.35
C LYS A 262 -4.58 -16.00 11.67
N ALA A 263 -3.53 -16.80 11.62
CA ALA A 263 -2.93 -17.48 12.75
C ALA A 263 -1.56 -16.87 13.10
N PRO A 264 -1.04 -17.06 14.31
CA PRO A 264 0.31 -16.66 14.67
C PRO A 264 1.35 -17.18 13.65
N TYR A 265 2.30 -16.33 13.29
CA TYR A 265 3.28 -16.65 12.27
C TYR A 265 4.48 -17.40 12.85
N ALA A 266 4.78 -18.58 12.32
CA ALA A 266 5.95 -19.36 12.69
C ALA A 266 6.98 -19.34 11.54
N VAL A 267 8.22 -18.96 11.85
CA VAL A 267 9.34 -19.01 10.89
C VAL A 267 9.72 -20.46 10.64
N THR A 268 9.75 -20.85 9.38
CA THR A 268 10.26 -22.18 8.99
C THR A 268 11.77 -22.14 8.76
N LYS A 269 12.45 -23.28 8.90
CA LYS A 269 13.89 -23.42 8.63
C LYS A 269 14.27 -22.88 7.23
N GLY A 270 13.53 -23.29 6.21
CA GLY A 270 13.82 -22.87 4.82
C GLY A 270 13.67 -21.36 4.65
N TYR A 271 12.65 -20.76 5.28
CA TYR A 271 12.46 -19.32 5.18
C TYR A 271 13.51 -18.52 5.96
N ALA A 272 13.94 -19.02 7.13
CA ALA A 272 15.07 -18.42 7.86
C ALA A 272 16.35 -18.44 7.03
N GLN A 273 16.61 -19.49 6.27
CA GLN A 273 17.75 -19.54 5.34
C GLN A 273 17.66 -18.47 4.25
N VAL A 274 16.47 -18.28 3.65
CA VAL A 274 16.24 -17.22 2.66
C VAL A 274 16.49 -15.83 3.27
N LEU A 275 15.98 -15.58 4.46
CA LEU A 275 16.19 -14.30 5.16
C LEU A 275 17.67 -14.05 5.49
N ASN A 276 18.41 -15.08 5.97
CA ASN A 276 19.84 -14.98 6.22
C ASN A 276 20.63 -14.67 4.93
N SER A 277 20.33 -15.34 3.82
CA SER A 277 20.97 -15.06 2.54
C SER A 277 20.72 -13.63 2.06
N ARG A 278 19.52 -13.10 2.27
CA ARG A 278 19.20 -11.70 1.97
C ARG A 278 20.01 -10.72 2.82
N LEU A 279 20.10 -10.97 4.13
CA LEU A 279 20.89 -10.14 5.05
C LEU A 279 22.36 -10.14 4.64
N GLN A 280 22.94 -11.32 4.40
CA GLN A 280 24.33 -11.45 3.96
C GLN A 280 24.61 -10.66 2.67
N ALA A 281 23.73 -10.77 1.67
CA ALA A 281 23.87 -10.02 0.42
C ALA A 281 23.80 -8.49 0.61
N LEU A 282 23.03 -8.02 1.60
CA LEU A 282 22.97 -6.59 1.96
C LEU A 282 24.27 -6.15 2.67
N GLU A 283 24.76 -6.93 3.62
CA GLU A 283 25.97 -6.67 4.41
C GLU A 283 27.24 -6.62 3.51
N GLU A 284 27.36 -7.57 2.60
CA GLU A 284 28.47 -7.62 1.64
C GLU A 284 28.55 -6.35 0.77
N LYS A 285 27.40 -5.81 0.37
CA LYS A 285 27.32 -4.59 -0.45
C LYS A 285 27.46 -3.30 0.36
N ASN A 286 27.23 -3.34 1.67
CA ASN A 286 27.20 -2.17 2.54
C ASN A 286 27.94 -2.45 3.85
N PRO A 287 29.26 -2.63 3.83
CA PRO A 287 30.04 -3.13 4.98
C PRO A 287 30.10 -2.15 6.16
N THR A 288 29.66 -0.91 5.99
CA THR A 288 29.62 0.10 7.06
C THR A 288 28.28 0.15 7.79
N LYS A 289 27.28 -0.63 7.34
CA LYS A 289 25.93 -0.63 7.91
C LYS A 289 25.63 -1.92 8.66
N THR A 290 24.83 -1.82 9.71
CA THR A 290 24.28 -2.96 10.45
C THR A 290 22.86 -3.22 10.00
N PHE A 291 22.53 -4.44 9.56
CA PHE A 291 21.20 -4.83 9.12
C PHE A 291 20.47 -5.60 10.21
N LEU A 292 19.30 -5.13 10.61
CA LEU A 292 18.46 -5.73 11.64
C LEU A 292 17.13 -6.18 11.04
N LEU A 293 16.90 -7.48 11.01
CA LEU A 293 15.63 -8.02 10.55
C LEU A 293 14.52 -7.65 11.55
N THR A 294 13.43 -7.09 11.03
CA THR A 294 12.29 -6.61 11.80
C THR A 294 11.02 -7.29 11.28
N TYR A 295 10.30 -7.99 12.14
CA TYR A 295 8.99 -8.54 11.83
C TYR A 295 7.92 -7.45 11.95
N VAL A 296 7.04 -7.34 10.95
CA VAL A 296 5.84 -6.51 11.01
C VAL A 296 4.65 -7.36 10.65
N GLY A 297 3.73 -7.60 11.59
CA GLY A 297 2.65 -8.54 11.33
C GLY A 297 1.35 -8.25 12.08
N ASN A 298 0.25 -8.75 11.51
CA ASN A 298 -1.06 -8.65 12.16
C ASN A 298 -1.27 -9.67 13.29
N SER A 299 -0.32 -10.57 13.49
CA SER A 299 -0.31 -11.58 14.54
C SER A 299 1.06 -11.67 15.17
N GLU A 300 1.13 -12.24 16.38
CA GLU A 300 2.39 -12.45 17.07
C GLU A 300 3.29 -13.43 16.29
N LEU A 301 4.60 -13.19 16.42
CA LEU A 301 5.61 -14.11 15.96
C LEU A 301 5.72 -15.28 16.94
N VAL A 302 5.56 -16.50 16.47
CA VAL A 302 5.72 -17.70 17.29
C VAL A 302 7.19 -17.89 17.63
N SER A 303 7.50 -17.96 18.94
CA SER A 303 8.86 -18.27 19.40
C SER A 303 9.24 -19.70 19.04
N ASN A 304 10.28 -19.86 18.24
CA ASN A 304 10.89 -21.16 17.88
C ASN A 304 12.39 -20.97 17.60
N GLU A 305 13.10 -22.03 17.28
CA GLU A 305 14.55 -22.01 17.00
C GLU A 305 14.99 -21.10 15.84
N TYR A 306 14.04 -20.65 14.98
CA TYR A 306 14.29 -19.79 13.83
C TYR A 306 13.80 -18.36 14.01
N SER A 307 12.98 -18.09 15.04
CA SER A 307 12.41 -16.76 15.25
C SER A 307 13.42 -15.72 15.71
N ASP A 308 14.52 -16.15 16.33
CA ASP A 308 15.57 -15.27 16.85
C ASP A 308 16.36 -14.52 15.78
N ILE A 309 16.12 -14.84 14.50
CA ILE A 309 16.62 -14.04 13.38
C ILE A 309 16.02 -12.63 13.38
N PHE A 310 14.79 -12.47 13.86
CA PHE A 310 14.15 -11.19 14.02
C PHE A 310 14.63 -10.51 15.31
N ARG A 311 15.18 -9.30 15.19
CA ARG A 311 15.68 -8.51 16.31
C ARG A 311 14.64 -7.58 16.91
N ALA A 312 13.56 -7.33 16.19
CA ALA A 312 12.43 -6.55 16.64
C ALA A 312 11.13 -7.05 15.99
N SER A 313 10.01 -6.76 16.62
CA SER A 313 8.69 -7.05 16.07
C SER A 313 7.75 -5.87 16.30
N VAL A 314 6.91 -5.62 15.31
CA VAL A 314 5.81 -4.64 15.33
C VAL A 314 4.53 -5.41 15.08
N THR A 315 3.56 -5.27 15.95
CA THR A 315 2.26 -5.95 15.86
C THR A 315 1.21 -5.06 15.20
N LEU A 316 0.06 -5.65 14.89
CA LEU A 316 -1.06 -4.88 14.37
C LEU A 316 -1.50 -3.77 15.32
N ASP A 317 -1.47 -4.02 16.63
CA ASP A 317 -1.89 -3.04 17.64
C ASP A 317 -0.98 -1.81 17.67
N ASP A 318 0.29 -1.98 17.32
CA ASP A 318 1.24 -0.88 17.20
C ASP A 318 0.95 0.05 16.02
N LEU A 319 0.19 -0.42 15.01
CA LEU A 319 -0.24 0.41 13.90
C LEU A 319 -1.48 1.28 14.21
N PHE A 320 -2.13 1.03 15.37
CA PHE A 320 -3.32 1.77 15.84
C PHE A 320 -3.00 2.80 16.92
N ILE A 321 -1.82 3.41 16.89
CA ILE A 321 -1.38 4.45 17.83
C ILE A 321 -1.44 5.85 17.23
#